data_e0fc73d578fa3c947eff64c589c40951
#
_entry.id   e0fc73d578fa3c947eff64c589c40951
#
_cell.length_a   1.000
_cell.length_b   1.000
_cell.length_c   1.000
_cell.angle_alpha   90.00
_cell.angle_beta   90.00
_cell.angle_gamma   90.00
#
_symmetry.space_group_name_H-M   'P 1'
#
loop_
_entity.id
_entity.type
_entity.pdbx_description
1 polymer ?
#
loop_
_entity_poly.entity_id
_entity_poly.type
_entity_poly.pdbx_seq_one_letter_code
_entity_poly.pdbx_strand_id
1 'polypeptide(L)'
;MTVYRVEPTHRALADADEAFLWIYDEAPESALRWYDGLLDAFKSLGKNPTRCSLAQENPFFENEIRQLLYGRYRILFTLRGKTVYILRVRHGAREHLTPETSKE
;
A
#
# COMPACT_ATOMS: atom_id res chain seq x y z
N MET A 1 7.48 21.72 -8.41
CA MET A 1 7.01 20.33 -8.27
C MET A 1 6.79 20.04 -6.79
N THR A 2 5.61 19.55 -6.44
CA THR A 2 5.30 19.26 -5.05
C THR A 2 5.84 17.88 -4.67
N VAL A 3 6.60 17.83 -3.58
CA VAL A 3 7.07 16.56 -3.02
C VAL A 3 6.25 16.29 -1.77
N TYR A 4 5.69 15.10 -1.71
CA TYR A 4 4.87 14.66 -0.58
C TYR A 4 5.70 13.84 0.38
N ARG A 5 5.40 13.97 1.65
CA ARG A 5 5.92 13.09 2.67
C ARG A 5 5.18 11.76 2.59
N VAL A 6 5.88 10.65 2.70
CA VAL A 6 5.25 9.32 2.65
C VAL A 6 5.40 8.67 4.01
N GLU A 7 4.25 8.31 4.60
CA GLU A 7 4.23 7.66 5.91
C GLU A 7 3.43 6.36 5.87
N PRO A 8 4.11 5.22 5.96
CA PRO A 8 3.38 3.95 6.12
C PRO A 8 2.77 3.87 7.51
N THR A 9 1.51 3.41 7.57
CA THR A 9 0.86 3.15 8.86
C THR A 9 1.37 1.84 9.44
N HIS A 10 1.12 1.63 10.72
CA HIS A 10 1.47 0.35 11.37
C HIS A 10 0.79 -0.83 10.67
N ARG A 11 -0.44 -0.66 10.22
CA ARG A 11 -1.17 -1.71 9.51
C ARG A 11 -0.50 -2.06 8.18
N ALA A 12 -0.06 -1.03 7.45
CA ALA A 12 0.64 -1.25 6.18
C ALA A 12 1.96 -1.99 6.40
N LEU A 13 2.71 -1.60 7.43
CA LEU A 13 3.97 -2.27 7.75
C LEU A 13 3.74 -3.71 8.20
N ALA A 14 2.69 -3.96 8.97
CA ALA A 14 2.32 -5.31 9.38
C ALA A 14 1.94 -6.17 8.18
N ASP A 15 1.19 -5.60 7.23
CA ASP A 15 0.84 -6.29 5.99
C ASP A 15 2.10 -6.66 5.20
N ALA A 16 3.05 -5.73 5.12
CA ALA A 16 4.30 -5.94 4.39
C ALA A 16 5.13 -7.06 5.03
N ASP A 17 5.21 -7.06 6.36
CA ASP A 17 5.95 -8.09 7.08
C ASP A 17 5.31 -9.47 6.91
N GLU A 18 4.00 -9.54 6.99
CA GLU A 18 3.27 -10.79 6.80
C GLU A 18 3.51 -11.33 5.38
N ALA A 19 3.41 -10.48 4.37
CA ALA A 19 3.65 -10.88 2.99
C ALA A 19 5.09 -11.31 2.79
N PHE A 20 6.04 -10.60 3.40
CA PHE A 20 7.46 -10.95 3.34
C PHE A 20 7.70 -12.36 3.89
N LEU A 21 7.15 -12.65 5.07
CA LEU A 21 7.34 -13.96 5.71
C LEU A 21 6.74 -15.08 4.86
N TRP A 22 5.60 -14.81 4.26
CA TRP A 22 4.95 -15.80 3.41
C TRP A 22 5.79 -16.11 2.16
N ILE A 23 6.34 -15.06 1.53
CA ILE A 23 7.21 -15.24 0.36
C ILE A 23 8.53 -15.90 0.78
N TYR A 24 9.07 -15.49 1.93
CA TYR A 24 10.34 -16.00 2.44
C TYR A 24 10.30 -17.50 2.68
N ASP A 25 9.16 -18.00 3.11
CA ASP A 25 8.99 -19.43 3.39
C ASP A 25 9.26 -20.29 2.16
N GLU A 26 8.94 -19.78 0.97
CA GLU A 26 9.13 -20.50 -0.28
C GLU A 26 10.37 -20.05 -1.05
N ALA A 27 10.71 -18.77 -0.98
CA ALA A 27 11.75 -18.17 -1.81
C ALA A 27 12.44 -17.02 -1.07
N PRO A 28 13.38 -17.31 -0.16
CA PRO A 28 14.01 -16.27 0.67
C PRO A 28 14.63 -15.11 -0.12
N GLU A 29 15.35 -15.41 -1.19
CA GLU A 29 15.99 -14.36 -1.99
C GLU A 29 14.96 -13.47 -2.68
N SER A 30 13.88 -14.08 -3.17
CA SER A 30 12.79 -13.34 -3.80
C SER A 30 12.09 -12.45 -2.79
N ALA A 31 11.94 -12.90 -1.55
CA ALA A 31 11.32 -12.11 -0.49
C ALA A 31 12.12 -10.85 -0.21
N LEU A 32 13.44 -10.93 -0.16
CA LEU A 32 14.28 -9.77 0.08
C LEU A 32 14.16 -8.75 -1.04
N ARG A 33 14.20 -9.21 -2.29
CA ARG A 33 14.02 -8.32 -3.45
C ARG A 33 12.63 -7.70 -3.47
N TRP A 34 11.62 -8.49 -3.13
CA TRP A 34 10.25 -8.03 -3.06
C TRP A 34 10.09 -6.89 -2.05
N TYR A 35 10.67 -7.06 -0.87
CA TYR A 35 10.56 -6.06 0.20
C TYR A 35 11.27 -4.76 -0.19
N ASP A 36 12.48 -4.87 -0.75
CA ASP A 36 13.21 -3.69 -1.21
C ASP A 36 12.42 -2.93 -2.29
N GLY A 37 11.85 -3.66 -3.24
CA GLY A 37 11.02 -3.06 -4.28
C GLY A 37 9.76 -2.43 -3.72
N LEU A 38 9.18 -3.03 -2.70
CA LEU A 38 8.00 -2.47 -2.03
C LEU A 38 8.32 -1.11 -1.40
N LEU A 39 9.46 -1.02 -0.72
CA LEU A 39 9.87 0.25 -0.11
C LEU A 39 10.13 1.31 -1.17
N ASP A 40 10.71 0.94 -2.30
CA ASP A 40 10.89 1.86 -3.42
C ASP A 40 9.54 2.32 -3.98
N ALA A 41 8.57 1.42 -4.06
CA ALA A 41 7.22 1.77 -4.50
C ALA A 41 6.57 2.77 -3.53
N PHE A 42 6.75 2.56 -2.23
CA PHE A 42 6.28 3.54 -1.23
C PHE A 42 6.89 4.91 -1.48
N LYS A 43 8.21 4.96 -1.65
CA LYS A 43 8.92 6.22 -1.89
C LYS A 43 8.45 6.93 -3.14
N SER A 44 8.08 6.17 -4.17
CA SER A 44 7.61 6.75 -5.44
C SER A 44 6.34 7.57 -5.26
N LEU A 45 5.57 7.32 -4.20
CA LEU A 45 4.35 8.07 -3.92
C LEU A 45 4.64 9.48 -3.41
N GLY A 46 5.89 9.79 -3.10
CA GLY A 46 6.28 11.16 -2.77
C GLY A 46 6.21 12.11 -3.94
N LYS A 47 6.14 11.59 -5.17
CA LYS A 47 6.03 12.39 -6.38
C LYS A 47 4.75 12.04 -7.11
N ASN A 48 3.92 13.06 -7.33
CA ASN A 48 2.69 12.92 -8.15
C ASN A 48 1.78 11.76 -7.71
N PRO A 49 1.41 11.65 -6.43
CA PRO A 49 0.58 10.52 -5.99
C PRO A 49 -0.81 10.51 -6.63
N THR A 50 -1.30 11.66 -7.10
CA THR A 50 -2.60 11.75 -7.76
C THR A 50 -2.61 11.12 -9.15
N ARG A 51 -1.45 10.69 -9.67
CA ARG A 51 -1.40 9.90 -10.90
C ARG A 51 -2.03 8.54 -10.71
N CYS A 52 -2.10 8.06 -9.47
CA CYS A 52 -2.69 6.76 -9.16
C CYS A 52 -4.21 6.85 -9.16
N SER A 53 -4.86 5.78 -9.64
CA SER A 53 -6.31 5.73 -9.71
C SER A 53 -6.94 5.57 -8.32
N LEU A 54 -8.22 5.90 -8.23
CA LEU A 54 -8.98 5.62 -7.02
C LEU A 54 -9.12 4.10 -6.85
N ALA A 55 -9.00 3.64 -5.63
CA ALA A 55 -9.17 2.23 -5.32
C ALA A 55 -10.65 1.87 -5.36
N GLN A 56 -10.93 0.57 -5.57
CA GLN A 56 -12.30 0.07 -5.58
C GLN A 56 -12.98 0.28 -4.22
N GLU A 57 -12.19 0.36 -3.17
CA GLU A 57 -12.67 0.60 -1.80
C GLU A 57 -13.11 2.05 -1.57
N ASN A 58 -12.76 2.96 -2.48
CA ASN A 58 -12.97 4.39 -2.28
C ASN A 58 -14.40 4.76 -1.83
N PRO A 59 -15.48 4.19 -2.39
CA PRO A 59 -16.84 4.57 -1.97
C PRO A 59 -17.17 4.25 -0.52
N PHE A 60 -16.39 3.42 0.16
CA PHE A 60 -16.65 3.00 1.53
C PHE A 60 -15.93 3.85 2.58
N PHE A 61 -15.17 4.86 2.14
CA PHE A 61 -14.36 5.68 3.06
C PHE A 61 -14.60 7.17 2.80
N GLU A 62 -14.48 7.98 3.86
CA GLU A 62 -14.66 9.42 3.75
C GLU A 62 -13.59 10.10 2.92
N ASN A 63 -12.33 9.68 3.12
CA ASN A 63 -11.20 10.22 2.37
C ASN A 63 -11.02 9.42 1.09
N GLU A 64 -10.50 10.09 0.05
CA GLU A 64 -10.16 9.38 -1.18
C GLU A 64 -9.11 8.31 -0.92
N ILE A 65 -9.41 7.09 -1.33
CA ILE A 65 -8.48 5.97 -1.27
C ILE A 65 -7.98 5.68 -2.68
N ARG A 66 -6.69 5.78 -2.86
CA ARG A 66 -6.04 5.49 -4.14
C ARG A 66 -5.21 4.23 -4.02
N GLN A 67 -4.83 3.67 -5.16
CA GLN A 67 -4.01 2.47 -5.17
C GLN A 67 -2.85 2.59 -6.14
N LEU A 68 -1.73 2.01 -5.74
CA LEU A 68 -0.58 1.79 -6.59
C LEU A 68 -0.38 0.27 -6.69
N LEU A 69 -0.31 -0.23 -7.90
CA LEU A 69 -0.08 -1.66 -8.11
C LEU A 69 1.40 -1.96 -8.01
N TYR A 70 1.74 -3.00 -7.25
CA TYR A 70 3.11 -3.47 -7.12
C TYR A 70 3.09 -4.99 -7.25
N GLY A 71 3.43 -5.49 -8.44
CA GLY A 71 3.32 -6.90 -8.74
C GLY A 71 1.87 -7.37 -8.54
N ARG A 72 1.69 -8.38 -7.71
CA ARG A 72 0.36 -8.92 -7.39
C ARG A 72 -0.28 -8.24 -6.18
N TYR A 73 0.35 -7.19 -5.66
CA TYR A 73 -0.13 -6.49 -4.48
C TYR A 73 -0.68 -5.14 -4.83
N ARG A 74 -1.56 -4.65 -4.00
CA ARG A 74 -2.13 -3.30 -4.10
C ARG A 74 -1.71 -2.51 -2.88
N ILE A 75 -1.12 -1.35 -3.10
CA ILE A 75 -0.73 -0.43 -2.04
C ILE A 75 -1.84 0.60 -1.96
N LEU A 76 -2.61 0.57 -0.87
CA LEU A 76 -3.73 1.49 -0.66
C LEU A 76 -3.25 2.67 0.17
N PHE A 77 -3.54 3.87 -0.30
CA PHE A 77 -3.08 5.08 0.38
C PHE A 77 -4.10 6.20 0.26
N THR A 78 -3.94 7.20 1.12
CA THR A 78 -4.74 8.41 1.09
C THR A 78 -3.83 9.62 1.22
N LEU A 79 -4.33 10.78 0.78
CA LEU A 79 -3.63 12.04 0.86
C LEU A 79 -4.25 12.92 1.91
N ARG A 80 -3.42 13.51 2.76
CA ARG A 80 -3.85 14.54 3.71
C ARG A 80 -2.82 15.68 3.66
N GLY A 81 -3.23 16.82 3.11
CA GLY A 81 -2.30 17.92 2.90
C GLY A 81 -1.16 17.47 1.99
N LYS A 82 0.07 17.54 2.48
CA LYS A 82 1.25 17.14 1.73
C LYS A 82 1.82 15.80 2.20
N THR A 83 0.99 14.98 2.85
CA THR A 83 1.41 13.67 3.32
C THR A 83 0.60 12.57 2.66
N VAL A 84 1.31 11.54 2.21
CA VAL A 84 0.73 10.31 1.71
C VAL A 84 0.78 9.30 2.86
N TYR A 85 -0.39 8.83 3.30
CA TYR A 85 -0.47 7.79 4.32
C TYR A 85 -0.75 6.46 3.64
N ILE A 86 0.17 5.51 3.77
CA ILE A 86 -0.01 4.18 3.22
C ILE A 86 -0.82 3.38 4.23
N LEU A 87 -2.02 3.00 3.84
CA LEU A 87 -3.00 2.40 4.73
C LEU A 87 -2.89 0.89 4.82
N ARG A 88 -2.75 0.24 3.67
CA ARG A 88 -2.69 -1.23 3.61
C ARG A 88 -1.86 -1.67 2.42
N VAL A 89 -1.33 -2.89 2.53
CA VAL A 89 -0.75 -3.61 1.39
C VAL A 89 -1.53 -4.92 1.29
N ARG A 90 -2.23 -5.11 0.18
CA ARG A 90 -3.14 -6.26 0.00
C ARG A 90 -2.79 -7.03 -1.25
N HIS A 91 -2.87 -8.35 -1.16
CA HIS A 91 -2.75 -9.19 -2.35
C HIS A 91 -3.99 -8.95 -3.22
N GLY A 92 -3.78 -8.80 -4.54
CA GLY A 92 -4.87 -8.46 -5.46
C GLY A 92 -6.00 -9.48 -5.53
N ALA A 93 -5.74 -10.73 -5.14
CA ALA A 93 -6.75 -11.78 -5.14
C ALA A 93 -7.63 -11.79 -3.89
N ARG A 94 -7.29 -10.99 -2.86
CA ARG A 94 -8.07 -10.92 -1.63
C ARG A 94 -9.27 -9.99 -1.82
N GLU A 95 -10.28 -10.16 -0.96
CA GLU A 95 -11.46 -9.31 -0.97
C GLU A 95 -11.08 -7.85 -0.75
N HIS A 96 -11.92 -6.96 -1.29
CA HIS A 96 -11.74 -5.53 -1.10
C HIS A 96 -11.97 -5.13 0.34
N LEU A 97 -11.21 -4.12 0.79
CA LEU A 97 -11.39 -3.58 2.13
C LEU A 97 -12.71 -2.83 2.23
N THR A 98 -13.42 -3.06 3.32
CA THR A 98 -14.57 -2.27 3.72
C THR A 98 -14.30 -1.73 5.12
N PRO A 99 -15.09 -0.77 5.61
CA PRO A 99 -14.90 -0.29 6.98
C PRO A 99 -14.95 -1.41 8.02
N GLU A 100 -15.72 -2.44 7.79
CA GLU A 100 -15.83 -3.58 8.70
C GLU A 100 -14.55 -4.42 8.70
N THR A 101 -14.00 -4.74 7.53
CA THR A 101 -12.77 -5.51 7.45
C THR A 101 -11.56 -4.71 7.88
N SER A 102 -11.58 -3.39 7.72
CA SER A 102 -10.45 -2.55 8.10
C SER A 102 -10.32 -2.34 9.61
N LYS A 103 -11.30 -2.76 10.39
CA LYS A 103 -11.28 -2.64 11.85
C LYS A 103 -10.48 -3.75 12.55
N GLU A 104 -10.09 -4.75 11.82
CA GLU A 104 -9.32 -5.87 12.40
C GLU A 104 -7.91 -5.49 12.78
#